data_ee4e3268c0f0c2a29dd51fcecbcc03a7
#
_entry.id   ee4e3268c0f0c2a29dd51fcecbcc03a7
#
_cell.length_a   1.000
_cell.length_b   1.000
_cell.length_c   1.000
_cell.angle_alpha   90.00
_cell.angle_beta   90.00
_cell.angle_gamma   90.00
#
_symmetry.space_group_name_H-M   'P 1'
#
loop_
_entity.id
_entity.type
_entity.pdbx_description
1 polymer ?
#
loop_
_entity_poly.entity_id
_entity_poly.type
_entity_poly.pdbx_seq_one_letter_code
_entity_poly.pdbx_strand_id
1 'polypeptide(L)'
;LPGVGLGGNIVANFLVNNLKLEQVGIIDGAVFPSISVVKDGIPNHPMRLYAGEQICNDGKCNQIVICVSDFVPPASATKDLVDCIFNWAKEKGCTGFIIGEGFSIPQKKEDKDGMVYGVSSTKASKDWISNAKVTPFEFGTIGGFTGVMLNQGRLRSVNVLGLLAEVEEDIPDALAASKIIEAIDKLLLEIDLDPKPLLEEAASLEKELQKVTEQVPSDTNSSVPRYIG
;
A
#
# COMPACT_ATOMS: atom_id res chain seq x y z
N LEU A 1 0.93 0.04 4.37
CA LEU A 1 1.09 -0.99 5.40
C LEU A 1 1.68 -2.24 4.77
N PRO A 2 2.56 -2.98 5.48
CA PRO A 2 2.97 -4.31 5.03
C PRO A 2 1.75 -5.22 4.99
N GLY A 3 1.47 -5.79 3.86
CA GLY A 3 0.40 -6.74 3.60
C GLY A 3 0.92 -7.90 2.76
N VAL A 4 0.04 -8.77 2.30
CA VAL A 4 0.41 -9.86 1.38
C VAL A 4 1.09 -9.27 0.14
N GLY A 5 2.23 -9.82 -0.26
CA GLY A 5 3.03 -9.34 -1.40
C GLY A 5 3.66 -7.95 -1.20
N LEU A 6 3.63 -7.37 0.01
CA LEU A 6 4.14 -6.01 0.32
C LEU A 6 3.63 -4.90 -0.63
N GLY A 7 2.63 -5.17 -1.46
CA GLY A 7 2.14 -4.29 -2.52
C GLY A 7 1.84 -2.88 -2.04
N GLY A 8 1.18 -2.71 -0.89
CA GLY A 8 0.86 -1.40 -0.33
C GLY A 8 2.09 -0.56 0.02
N ASN A 9 3.16 -1.18 0.54
CA ASN A 9 4.40 -0.47 0.84
C ASN A 9 5.19 -0.11 -0.42
N ILE A 10 5.22 -0.99 -1.40
CA ILE A 10 5.86 -0.75 -2.70
C ILE A 10 5.19 0.45 -3.38
N VAL A 11 3.85 0.44 -3.49
CA VAL A 11 3.06 1.55 -4.05
C VAL A 11 3.34 2.85 -3.31
N ALA A 12 3.29 2.84 -1.98
CA ALA A 12 3.48 4.05 -1.18
C ALA A 12 4.87 4.64 -1.35
N ASN A 13 5.93 3.82 -1.28
CA ASN A 13 7.30 4.29 -1.48
C ASN A 13 7.55 4.78 -2.91
N PHE A 14 7.01 4.08 -3.92
CA PHE A 14 7.08 4.53 -5.30
C PHE A 14 6.48 5.93 -5.47
N LEU A 15 5.27 6.15 -4.96
CA LEU A 15 4.60 7.46 -5.04
C LEU A 15 5.36 8.54 -4.27
N VAL A 16 5.86 8.25 -3.06
CA VAL A 16 6.67 9.19 -2.27
C VAL A 16 7.89 9.65 -3.07
N ASN A 17 8.61 8.72 -3.69
CA ASN A 17 9.83 9.04 -4.44
C ASN A 17 9.53 9.77 -5.75
N ASN A 18 8.57 9.28 -6.55
CA ASN A 18 8.27 9.86 -7.87
C ASN A 18 7.63 11.25 -7.77
N LEU A 19 6.78 11.45 -6.78
CA LEU A 19 6.13 12.76 -6.55
C LEU A 19 6.96 13.66 -5.63
N LYS A 20 8.17 13.22 -5.22
CA LYS A 20 9.11 13.97 -4.36
C LYS A 20 8.43 14.50 -3.10
N LEU A 21 7.62 13.64 -2.46
CA LEU A 21 6.91 14.02 -1.25
C LEU A 21 7.88 14.08 -0.07
N GLU A 22 7.68 15.06 0.80
CA GLU A 22 8.46 15.25 2.02
C GLU A 22 7.73 14.68 3.23
N GLN A 23 8.47 14.22 4.23
CA GLN A 23 7.88 13.76 5.47
C GLN A 23 7.33 14.95 6.25
N VAL A 24 6.01 14.98 6.47
CA VAL A 24 5.30 16.06 7.16
C VAL A 24 4.83 15.68 8.56
N GLY A 25 4.92 14.40 8.92
CA GLY A 25 4.49 13.94 10.23
C GLY A 25 4.78 12.47 10.50
N ILE A 26 4.44 12.07 11.71
CA ILE A 26 4.46 10.68 12.18
C ILE A 26 3.13 10.36 12.86
N ILE A 27 2.80 9.07 12.89
CA ILE A 27 1.76 8.53 13.76
C ILE A 27 2.46 7.63 14.77
N ASP A 28 2.21 7.88 16.06
CA ASP A 28 2.78 7.11 17.15
C ASP A 28 1.69 6.66 18.12
N GLY A 29 1.97 5.59 18.87
CA GLY A 29 1.03 5.06 19.85
C GLY A 29 1.67 4.02 20.76
N ALA A 30 1.19 3.94 21.99
CA ALA A 30 1.73 3.05 23.02
C ALA A 30 1.73 1.55 22.66
N VAL A 31 0.93 1.16 21.67
CA VAL A 31 0.80 -0.22 21.20
C VAL A 31 1.66 -0.52 19.95
N PHE A 32 2.40 0.48 19.49
CA PHE A 32 3.29 0.30 18.34
C PHE A 32 4.57 -0.44 18.74
N PRO A 33 5.17 -1.19 17.80
CA PRO A 33 6.41 -1.91 18.10
C PRO A 33 7.56 -0.92 18.37
N SER A 34 8.41 -1.28 19.33
CA SER A 34 9.60 -0.50 19.70
C SER A 34 10.72 -0.70 18.65
N ILE A 35 10.48 -0.22 17.43
CA ILE A 35 11.41 -0.33 16.31
C ILE A 35 11.75 1.04 15.73
N SER A 36 12.92 1.14 15.12
CA SER A 36 13.32 2.26 14.30
C SER A 36 13.76 1.76 12.94
N VAL A 37 13.30 2.42 11.88
CA VAL A 37 13.69 2.10 10.50
C VAL A 37 14.87 2.97 10.11
N VAL A 38 16.04 2.36 9.91
CA VAL A 38 17.24 3.11 9.52
C VAL A 38 17.31 3.19 8.00
N LYS A 39 17.35 4.43 7.48
CA LYS A 39 17.59 4.72 6.07
C LYS A 39 18.75 5.72 5.98
N ASP A 40 19.76 5.38 5.20
CA ASP A 40 20.95 6.22 5.00
C ASP A 40 21.64 6.60 6.32
N GLY A 41 21.65 5.68 7.30
CA GLY A 41 22.22 5.91 8.64
C GLY A 41 21.35 6.77 9.57
N ILE A 42 20.15 7.19 9.12
CA ILE A 42 19.24 8.04 9.89
C ILE A 42 18.07 7.20 10.40
N PRO A 43 17.78 7.19 11.72
CA PRO A 43 16.63 6.51 12.28
C PRO A 43 15.33 7.24 11.94
N ASN A 44 14.34 6.49 11.47
CA ASN A 44 13.02 6.98 11.13
C ASN A 44 11.94 6.26 11.95
N HIS A 45 10.85 6.98 12.23
CA HIS A 45 9.68 6.40 12.86
C HIS A 45 9.00 5.37 11.92
N PRO A 46 8.49 4.24 12.43
CA PRO A 46 7.93 3.18 11.59
C PRO A 46 6.59 3.53 10.91
N MET A 47 5.90 4.60 11.35
CA MET A 47 4.70 5.08 10.66
C MET A 47 4.82 6.58 10.38
N ARG A 48 4.83 6.94 9.10
CA ARG A 48 5.17 8.28 8.62
C ARG A 48 4.12 8.79 7.64
N LEU A 49 3.92 10.11 7.65
CA LEU A 49 3.08 10.83 6.70
C LEU A 49 3.96 11.65 5.76
N TYR A 50 3.68 11.55 4.48
CA TYR A 50 4.37 12.28 3.42
C TYR A 50 3.36 13.11 2.64
N ALA A 51 3.72 14.34 2.31
CA ALA A 51 2.91 15.23 1.47
C ALA A 51 3.82 16.14 0.64
N GLY A 52 3.28 16.71 -0.41
CA GLY A 52 3.95 17.66 -1.29
C GLY A 52 3.01 18.74 -1.77
N GLU A 53 3.41 19.43 -2.82
CA GLU A 53 2.60 20.42 -3.50
C GLU A 53 1.39 19.78 -4.18
N GLN A 54 0.43 20.61 -4.59
CA GLN A 54 -0.71 20.15 -5.38
C GLN A 54 -0.24 19.68 -6.76
N ILE A 55 -0.75 18.54 -7.19
CA ILE A 55 -0.55 18.01 -8.53
C ILE A 55 -1.74 18.47 -9.37
N CYS A 56 -1.46 19.24 -10.40
CA CYS A 56 -2.50 19.80 -11.26
C CYS A 56 -2.39 19.25 -12.68
N ASN A 57 -3.50 18.78 -13.23
CA ASN A 57 -3.64 18.38 -14.62
C ASN A 57 -5.02 18.78 -15.14
N ASP A 58 -5.09 19.36 -16.35
CA ASP A 58 -6.31 19.80 -17.03
C ASP A 58 -7.29 20.62 -16.15
N GLY A 59 -6.73 21.50 -15.30
CA GLY A 59 -7.51 22.36 -14.41
C GLY A 59 -8.04 21.70 -13.15
N LYS A 60 -7.76 20.42 -12.94
CA LYS A 60 -7.99 19.71 -11.69
C LYS A 60 -6.70 19.72 -10.86
N CYS A 61 -6.79 20.03 -9.59
CA CYS A 61 -5.66 19.99 -8.67
C CYS A 61 -6.00 19.08 -7.49
N ASN A 62 -5.13 18.11 -7.24
CA ASN A 62 -5.21 17.21 -6.10
C ASN A 62 -3.97 17.35 -5.22
N GLN A 63 -4.14 17.34 -3.93
CA GLN A 63 -3.04 17.16 -2.98
C GLN A 63 -3.20 15.80 -2.32
N ILE A 64 -2.13 15.03 -2.32
CA ILE A 64 -2.13 13.71 -1.71
C ILE A 64 -1.28 13.70 -0.45
N VAL A 65 -1.73 12.91 0.52
CA VAL A 65 -0.95 12.53 1.70
C VAL A 65 -0.79 11.03 1.70
N ILE A 66 0.43 10.56 1.81
CA ILE A 66 0.74 9.14 1.84
C ILE A 66 1.14 8.74 3.25
N CYS A 67 0.41 7.77 3.81
CA CYS A 67 0.76 7.13 5.06
C CYS A 67 1.53 5.83 4.78
N VAL A 68 2.80 5.81 5.17
CA VAL A 68 3.68 4.63 5.09
C VAL A 68 3.79 4.01 6.47
N SER A 69 3.62 2.69 6.58
CA SER A 69 3.91 1.95 7.81
C SER A 69 4.81 0.76 7.50
N ASP A 70 5.84 0.57 8.31
CA ASP A 70 6.76 -0.57 8.20
C ASP A 70 6.37 -1.74 9.11
N PHE A 71 5.20 -1.68 9.73
CA PHE A 71 4.64 -2.74 10.55
C PHE A 71 3.12 -2.87 10.34
N VAL A 72 2.58 -4.04 10.65
CA VAL A 72 1.14 -4.27 10.70
C VAL A 72 0.63 -3.92 12.09
N PRO A 73 -0.29 -2.95 12.23
CA PRO A 73 -0.85 -2.62 13.53
C PRO A 73 -1.54 -3.83 14.17
N PRO A 74 -1.37 -4.06 15.48
CA PRO A 74 -2.07 -5.13 16.15
C PRO A 74 -3.59 -4.94 16.06
N ALA A 75 -4.34 -6.04 15.98
CA ALA A 75 -5.78 -6.00 15.80
C ALA A 75 -6.50 -5.16 16.88
N SER A 76 -5.98 -5.16 18.11
CA SER A 76 -6.49 -4.35 19.23
C SER A 76 -6.36 -2.85 19.02
N ALA A 77 -5.37 -2.39 18.25
CA ALA A 77 -5.10 -0.97 18.00
C ALA A 77 -5.68 -0.48 16.65
N THR A 78 -6.11 -1.40 15.78
CA THR A 78 -6.49 -1.04 14.40
C THR A 78 -7.65 -0.05 14.36
N LYS A 79 -8.67 -0.19 15.21
CA LYS A 79 -9.80 0.75 15.24
C LYS A 79 -9.40 2.13 15.71
N ASP A 80 -8.62 2.22 16.79
CA ASP A 80 -8.17 3.49 17.36
C ASP A 80 -7.26 4.23 16.36
N LEU A 81 -6.41 3.49 15.65
CA LEU A 81 -5.58 4.05 14.58
C LEU A 81 -6.42 4.59 13.43
N VAL A 82 -7.42 3.84 12.97
CA VAL A 82 -8.35 4.29 11.92
C VAL A 82 -9.12 5.54 12.38
N ASP A 83 -9.56 5.58 13.62
CA ASP A 83 -10.25 6.74 14.20
C ASP A 83 -9.33 7.97 14.25
N CYS A 84 -8.07 7.79 14.66
CA CYS A 84 -7.05 8.84 14.63
C CYS A 84 -6.85 9.38 13.21
N ILE A 85 -6.67 8.50 12.23
CA ILE A 85 -6.46 8.87 10.82
C ILE A 85 -7.68 9.62 10.27
N PHE A 86 -8.90 9.14 10.53
CA PHE A 86 -10.11 9.81 10.05
C PHE A 86 -10.33 11.20 10.67
N ASN A 87 -10.05 11.34 11.97
CA ASN A 87 -10.17 12.63 12.65
C ASN A 87 -9.14 13.62 12.11
N TRP A 88 -7.88 13.19 11.98
CA TRP A 88 -6.84 14.03 11.39
C TRP A 88 -7.16 14.43 9.95
N ALA A 89 -7.59 13.49 9.12
CA ALA A 89 -7.95 13.77 7.73
C ALA A 89 -9.13 14.75 7.61
N LYS A 90 -10.13 14.63 8.48
CA LYS A 90 -11.24 15.58 8.56
C LYS A 90 -10.77 16.98 8.91
N GLU A 91 -9.86 17.12 9.88
CA GLU A 91 -9.28 18.41 10.26
C GLU A 91 -8.47 19.05 9.13
N LYS A 92 -7.82 18.20 8.29
CA LYS A 92 -7.04 18.66 7.13
C LYS A 92 -7.87 18.82 5.86
N GLY A 93 -9.17 18.55 5.90
CA GLY A 93 -10.05 18.70 4.74
C GLY A 93 -9.86 17.61 3.68
N CYS A 94 -9.34 16.44 4.04
CA CYS A 94 -9.22 15.33 3.11
C CYS A 94 -10.62 14.84 2.67
N THR A 95 -10.77 14.57 1.38
CA THR A 95 -12.06 14.19 0.77
C THR A 95 -12.30 12.68 0.75
N GLY A 96 -11.25 11.89 0.98
CA GLY A 96 -11.35 10.43 1.04
C GLY A 96 -10.01 9.73 1.14
N PHE A 97 -10.07 8.41 1.09
CA PHE A 97 -8.92 7.52 1.27
C PHE A 97 -8.85 6.49 0.14
N ILE A 98 -7.63 6.18 -0.26
CA ILE A 98 -7.32 5.04 -1.14
C ILE A 98 -6.34 4.14 -0.39
N ILE A 99 -6.60 2.84 -0.41
CA ILE A 99 -5.77 1.83 0.23
C ILE A 99 -5.41 0.80 -0.81
N GLY A 100 -4.12 0.63 -1.08
CA GLY A 100 -3.59 -0.44 -1.92
C GLY A 100 -3.17 -1.63 -1.05
N GLU A 101 -3.66 -2.82 -1.36
CA GLU A 101 -3.31 -4.05 -0.65
C GLU A 101 -3.24 -5.24 -1.62
N GLY A 102 -2.29 -6.15 -1.37
CA GLY A 102 -2.27 -7.45 -2.04
C GLY A 102 -3.22 -8.43 -1.35
N PHE A 103 -3.87 -9.30 -2.09
CA PHE A 103 -4.59 -10.44 -1.55
C PHE A 103 -4.23 -11.72 -2.29
N SER A 104 -4.07 -12.80 -1.52
CA SER A 104 -3.74 -14.11 -2.07
C SER A 104 -4.99 -14.81 -2.58
N ILE A 105 -4.88 -15.39 -3.76
CA ILE A 105 -5.87 -16.33 -4.30
C ILE A 105 -5.26 -17.74 -4.31
N PRO A 106 -6.02 -18.76 -3.85
CA PRO A 106 -5.51 -20.13 -3.73
C PRO A 106 -5.06 -20.78 -5.04
N GLN A 107 -5.45 -20.23 -6.17
CA GLN A 107 -5.03 -20.67 -7.50
C GLN A 107 -4.88 -19.45 -8.40
N LYS A 108 -3.65 -19.01 -8.61
CA LYS A 108 -3.36 -18.01 -9.64
C LYS A 108 -3.73 -18.61 -11.00
N LYS A 109 -4.67 -18.01 -11.70
CA LYS A 109 -4.91 -18.36 -13.11
C LYS A 109 -3.63 -18.05 -13.88
N GLU A 110 -3.32 -18.86 -14.89
CA GLU A 110 -2.13 -18.69 -15.75
C GLU A 110 -2.07 -17.34 -16.50
N ASP A 111 -3.10 -16.51 -16.41
CA ASP A 111 -3.11 -15.15 -16.93
C ASP A 111 -2.21 -14.26 -16.06
N LYS A 112 -1.04 -13.96 -16.59
CA LYS A 112 0.04 -13.19 -15.96
C LYS A 112 -0.31 -11.71 -15.69
N ASP A 113 -1.48 -11.24 -16.09
CA ASP A 113 -1.94 -9.88 -15.86
C ASP A 113 -2.75 -9.83 -14.57
N GLY A 114 -2.07 -9.75 -13.42
CA GLY A 114 -2.71 -9.65 -12.10
C GLY A 114 -3.89 -8.66 -12.11
N MET A 115 -5.06 -9.12 -11.65
CA MET A 115 -6.27 -8.29 -11.62
C MET A 115 -6.26 -7.40 -10.38
N VAL A 116 -6.74 -6.16 -10.56
CA VAL A 116 -7.03 -5.27 -9.43
C VAL A 116 -8.53 -5.15 -9.26
N TYR A 117 -8.97 -5.36 -8.05
CA TYR A 117 -10.37 -5.21 -7.66
C TYR A 117 -10.56 -3.96 -6.81
N GLY A 118 -11.70 -3.30 -6.98
CA GLY A 118 -12.09 -2.12 -6.21
C GLY A 118 -13.25 -2.41 -5.27
N VAL A 119 -13.15 -1.98 -4.03
CA VAL A 119 -14.24 -1.97 -3.06
C VAL A 119 -14.39 -0.59 -2.45
N SER A 120 -15.61 -0.09 -2.33
CA SER A 120 -15.90 1.27 -1.87
C SER A 120 -16.81 1.29 -0.66
N SER A 121 -16.58 2.25 0.25
CA SER A 121 -17.38 2.42 1.46
C SER A 121 -18.69 3.19 1.22
N THR A 122 -18.75 4.06 0.21
CA THR A 122 -19.89 4.93 -0.08
C THR A 122 -20.32 4.83 -1.54
N LYS A 123 -21.52 5.37 -1.83
CA LYS A 123 -21.98 5.46 -3.21
C LYS A 123 -21.10 6.40 -4.05
N ALA A 124 -20.61 7.49 -3.46
CA ALA A 124 -19.73 8.43 -4.15
C ALA A 124 -18.37 7.80 -4.48
N SER A 125 -17.77 7.04 -3.54
CA SER A 125 -16.52 6.32 -3.82
C SER A 125 -16.71 5.11 -4.74
N LYS A 126 -17.94 4.68 -5.02
CA LYS A 126 -18.21 3.63 -6.02
C LYS A 126 -17.87 4.10 -7.43
N ASP A 127 -18.08 5.36 -7.74
CA ASP A 127 -17.75 5.92 -9.05
C ASP A 127 -16.22 5.92 -9.28
N TRP A 128 -15.44 5.95 -8.20
CA TRP A 128 -13.98 5.85 -8.27
C TRP A 128 -13.49 4.52 -8.83
N ILE A 129 -14.24 3.42 -8.59
CA ILE A 129 -13.93 2.09 -9.16
C ILE A 129 -13.96 2.16 -10.69
N SER A 130 -15.01 2.78 -11.24
CA SER A 130 -15.15 2.96 -12.69
C SER A 130 -14.08 3.89 -13.27
N ASN A 131 -13.77 4.99 -12.57
CA ASN A 131 -12.76 5.94 -12.98
C ASN A 131 -11.35 5.34 -12.95
N ALA A 132 -11.06 4.52 -11.94
CA ALA A 132 -9.81 3.77 -11.84
C ALA A 132 -9.70 2.62 -12.85
N LYS A 133 -10.81 2.28 -13.54
CA LYS A 133 -10.92 1.15 -14.49
C LYS A 133 -10.53 -0.20 -13.88
N VAL A 134 -10.90 -0.42 -12.63
CA VAL A 134 -10.67 -1.68 -11.91
C VAL A 134 -11.96 -2.50 -11.80
N THR A 135 -11.82 -3.81 -11.59
CA THR A 135 -12.97 -4.71 -11.47
C THR A 135 -13.64 -4.52 -10.10
N PRO A 136 -14.97 -4.39 -10.01
CA PRO A 136 -15.65 -4.35 -8.73
C PRO A 136 -15.46 -5.65 -7.94
N PHE A 137 -15.11 -5.54 -6.65
CA PHE A 137 -15.12 -6.67 -5.72
C PHE A 137 -16.52 -6.87 -5.17
N GLU A 138 -17.26 -7.79 -5.74
CA GLU A 138 -18.70 -7.92 -5.47
C GLU A 138 -19.00 -8.75 -4.22
N PHE A 139 -18.19 -9.76 -3.93
CA PHE A 139 -18.46 -10.69 -2.84
C PHE A 139 -17.18 -11.23 -2.21
N GLY A 140 -17.09 -11.18 -0.88
CA GLY A 140 -15.97 -11.70 -0.12
C GLY A 140 -15.80 -11.06 1.24
N THR A 141 -14.73 -11.41 1.93
CA THR A 141 -14.36 -10.85 3.24
C THR A 141 -13.01 -10.17 3.13
N ILE A 142 -12.94 -8.91 3.57
CA ILE A 142 -11.70 -8.14 3.66
C ILE A 142 -11.40 -7.93 5.14
N GLY A 143 -10.27 -8.44 5.58
CA GLY A 143 -9.81 -8.35 6.97
C GLY A 143 -8.87 -7.17 7.22
N GLY A 144 -8.24 -7.18 8.38
CA GLY A 144 -7.16 -6.27 8.74
C GLY A 144 -7.53 -4.79 8.72
N PHE A 145 -6.51 -3.98 8.47
CA PHE A 145 -6.65 -2.52 8.45
C PHE A 145 -7.62 -2.04 7.37
N THR A 146 -7.53 -2.60 6.16
CA THR A 146 -8.39 -2.22 5.03
C THR A 146 -9.86 -2.51 5.32
N GLY A 147 -10.17 -3.67 5.90
CA GLY A 147 -11.54 -4.01 6.30
C GLY A 147 -12.10 -3.02 7.34
N VAL A 148 -11.30 -2.62 8.33
CA VAL A 148 -11.72 -1.63 9.33
C VAL A 148 -11.92 -0.26 8.69
N MET A 149 -11.03 0.20 7.82
CA MET A 149 -11.17 1.48 7.10
C MET A 149 -12.46 1.52 6.26
N LEU A 150 -12.76 0.47 5.51
CA LEU A 150 -13.98 0.36 4.72
C LEU A 150 -15.25 0.40 5.60
N ASN A 151 -15.25 -0.38 6.70
CA ASN A 151 -16.38 -0.41 7.63
C ASN A 151 -16.60 0.94 8.31
N GLN A 152 -15.53 1.57 8.83
CA GLN A 152 -15.62 2.89 9.46
C GLN A 152 -15.98 3.97 8.43
N GLY A 153 -15.46 3.87 7.19
CA GLY A 153 -15.86 4.73 6.09
C GLY A 153 -17.35 4.64 5.81
N ARG A 154 -17.90 3.42 5.75
CA ARG A 154 -19.34 3.19 5.57
C ARG A 154 -20.17 3.81 6.69
N LEU A 155 -19.78 3.57 7.95
CA LEU A 155 -20.49 4.06 9.13
C LEU A 155 -20.49 5.59 9.23
N ARG A 156 -19.40 6.24 8.84
CA ARG A 156 -19.20 7.70 8.96
C ARG A 156 -19.51 8.46 7.67
N SER A 157 -19.91 7.77 6.60
CA SER A 157 -20.11 8.36 5.27
C SER A 157 -18.84 9.03 4.72
N VAL A 158 -17.67 8.46 5.02
CA VAL A 158 -16.37 8.89 4.51
C VAL A 158 -16.00 8.02 3.31
N ASN A 159 -15.54 8.63 2.23
CA ASN A 159 -15.14 7.94 1.02
C ASN A 159 -13.86 7.14 1.26
N VAL A 160 -13.93 5.83 1.14
CA VAL A 160 -12.79 4.92 1.18
C VAL A 160 -12.86 4.01 -0.04
N LEU A 161 -11.78 3.90 -0.78
CA LEU A 161 -11.57 2.94 -1.86
C LEU A 161 -10.45 1.98 -1.48
N GLY A 162 -10.74 0.70 -1.42
CA GLY A 162 -9.76 -0.37 -1.38
C GLY A 162 -9.43 -0.84 -2.79
N LEU A 163 -8.17 -0.83 -3.15
CA LEU A 163 -7.62 -1.42 -4.37
C LEU A 163 -6.88 -2.70 -3.99
N LEU A 164 -7.44 -3.83 -4.38
CA LEU A 164 -6.99 -5.16 -4.01
C LEU A 164 -6.36 -5.82 -5.24
N ALA A 165 -5.05 -6.04 -5.21
CA ALA A 165 -4.34 -6.71 -6.29
C ALA A 165 -4.11 -8.19 -5.96
N GLU A 166 -4.30 -9.06 -6.94
CA GLU A 166 -3.95 -10.48 -6.82
C GLU A 166 -2.44 -10.64 -6.72
N VAL A 167 -1.98 -11.32 -5.67
CA VAL A 167 -0.54 -11.55 -5.41
C VAL A 167 -0.25 -13.01 -5.10
N GLU A 168 0.98 -13.43 -5.31
CA GLU A 168 1.51 -14.67 -4.73
C GLU A 168 1.91 -14.41 -3.27
N GLU A 169 1.69 -15.41 -2.42
CA GLU A 169 2.13 -15.35 -1.02
C GLU A 169 3.66 -15.35 -0.95
N ASP A 170 4.17 -14.64 0.06
CA ASP A 170 5.58 -14.63 0.47
C ASP A 170 6.60 -13.97 -0.50
N ILE A 171 6.16 -13.39 -1.61
CA ILE A 171 7.04 -12.68 -2.55
C ILE A 171 6.56 -11.24 -2.74
N PRO A 172 7.46 -10.24 -2.69
CA PRO A 172 7.12 -8.87 -3.08
C PRO A 172 6.64 -8.85 -4.54
N ASP A 173 5.41 -8.44 -4.77
CA ASP A 173 4.80 -8.45 -6.11
C ASP A 173 4.79 -7.04 -6.71
N ALA A 174 5.85 -6.73 -7.47
CA ALA A 174 5.98 -5.45 -8.16
C ALA A 174 4.95 -5.28 -9.29
N LEU A 175 4.51 -6.38 -9.91
CA LEU A 175 3.47 -6.33 -10.95
C LEU A 175 2.14 -5.92 -10.35
N ALA A 176 1.74 -6.53 -9.23
CA ALA A 176 0.54 -6.14 -8.49
C ALA A 176 0.61 -4.68 -8.04
N ALA A 177 1.77 -4.24 -7.52
CA ALA A 177 1.99 -2.85 -7.14
C ALA A 177 1.88 -1.91 -8.34
N SER A 178 2.44 -2.26 -9.51
CA SER A 178 2.33 -1.43 -10.72
C SER A 178 0.89 -1.22 -11.17
N LYS A 179 0.05 -2.26 -11.07
CA LYS A 179 -1.38 -2.16 -11.41
C LYS A 179 -2.15 -1.26 -10.45
N ILE A 180 -1.82 -1.28 -9.15
CA ILE A 180 -2.40 -0.33 -8.18
C ILE A 180 -1.95 1.10 -8.49
N ILE A 181 -0.68 1.33 -8.85
CA ILE A 181 -0.16 2.64 -9.24
C ILE A 181 -0.91 3.18 -10.47
N GLU A 182 -1.07 2.37 -11.52
CA GLU A 182 -1.86 2.73 -12.71
C GLU A 182 -3.31 3.11 -12.37
N ALA A 183 -3.94 2.39 -11.42
CA ALA A 183 -5.29 2.68 -10.98
C ALA A 183 -5.37 4.01 -10.20
N ILE A 184 -4.40 4.29 -9.34
CA ILE A 184 -4.30 5.56 -8.59
C ILE A 184 -4.06 6.73 -9.55
N ASP A 185 -3.18 6.56 -10.53
CA ASP A 185 -2.89 7.60 -11.51
C ASP A 185 -4.14 7.96 -12.32
N LYS A 186 -4.84 6.98 -12.87
CA LYS A 186 -6.10 7.19 -13.60
C LYS A 186 -7.18 7.86 -12.77
N LEU A 187 -7.20 7.61 -11.46
CA LEU A 187 -8.24 8.12 -10.57
C LEU A 187 -7.96 9.55 -10.11
N LEU A 188 -6.72 9.87 -9.78
CA LEU A 188 -6.38 11.08 -9.05
C LEU A 188 -5.44 12.04 -9.77
N LEU A 189 -4.45 11.49 -10.46
CA LEU A 189 -3.28 12.26 -10.87
C LEU A 189 -3.31 12.58 -12.36
N GLU A 190 -3.67 11.62 -13.18
CA GLU A 190 -3.72 11.73 -14.64
C GLU A 190 -2.41 12.31 -15.24
N ILE A 191 -1.25 12.00 -14.61
CA ILE A 191 0.08 12.50 -15.01
C ILE A 191 0.94 11.45 -15.73
N ASP A 192 0.34 10.29 -16.02
CA ASP A 192 0.98 9.16 -16.73
C ASP A 192 2.22 8.63 -15.97
N LEU A 193 2.01 8.24 -14.71
CA LEU A 193 3.05 7.62 -13.89
C LEU A 193 3.55 6.34 -14.54
N ASP A 194 4.85 6.30 -14.87
CA ASP A 194 5.48 5.11 -15.45
C ASP A 194 5.98 4.14 -14.35
N PRO A 195 5.35 2.99 -14.14
CA PRO A 195 5.79 2.02 -13.15
C PRO A 195 6.94 1.10 -13.63
N LYS A 196 7.43 1.25 -14.87
CA LYS A 196 8.51 0.41 -15.43
C LYS A 196 9.77 0.34 -14.56
N PRO A 197 10.27 1.45 -13.98
CA PRO A 197 11.45 1.38 -13.12
C PRO A 197 11.25 0.42 -11.93
N LEU A 198 10.03 0.36 -11.38
CA LEU A 198 9.69 -0.57 -10.31
C LEU A 198 9.78 -2.03 -10.77
N LEU A 199 9.28 -2.33 -11.97
CA LEU A 199 9.31 -3.66 -12.54
C LEU A 199 10.74 -4.11 -12.89
N GLU A 200 11.57 -3.18 -13.38
CA GLU A 200 12.98 -3.44 -13.68
C GLU A 200 13.79 -3.71 -12.43
N GLU A 201 13.56 -2.95 -11.35
CA GLU A 201 14.21 -3.16 -10.05
C GLU A 201 13.81 -4.52 -9.46
N ALA A 202 12.53 -4.88 -9.48
CA ALA A 202 12.05 -6.18 -9.01
C ALA A 202 12.66 -7.34 -9.81
N ALA A 203 12.67 -7.26 -11.13
CA ALA A 203 13.27 -8.27 -11.99
C ALA A 203 14.79 -8.43 -11.77
N SER A 204 15.47 -7.34 -11.40
CA SER A 204 16.89 -7.37 -11.03
C SER A 204 17.11 -8.09 -9.71
N LEU A 205 16.31 -7.78 -8.70
CA LEU A 205 16.37 -8.43 -7.38
C LEU A 205 16.03 -9.92 -7.45
N GLU A 206 15.03 -10.31 -8.23
CA GLU A 206 14.71 -11.73 -8.46
C GLU A 206 15.88 -12.49 -9.06
N LYS A 207 16.55 -11.92 -10.06
CA LYS A 207 17.74 -12.55 -10.67
C LYS A 207 18.91 -12.66 -9.69
N GLU A 208 19.10 -11.71 -8.81
CA GLU A 208 20.13 -11.76 -7.78
C GLU A 208 19.82 -12.84 -6.73
N LEU A 209 18.57 -12.91 -6.28
CA LEU A 209 18.11 -13.93 -5.34
C LEU A 209 18.23 -15.35 -5.91
N GLN A 210 17.87 -15.56 -7.19
CA GLN A 210 18.06 -16.84 -7.87
C GLN A 210 19.53 -17.26 -7.90
N LYS A 211 20.43 -16.35 -8.24
CA LYS A 211 21.89 -16.63 -8.24
C LYS A 211 22.42 -17.02 -6.86
N VAL A 212 21.93 -16.36 -5.80
CA VAL A 212 22.33 -16.68 -4.43
C VAL A 212 21.79 -18.05 -4.01
N THR A 213 20.54 -18.36 -4.38
CA THR A 213 19.91 -19.66 -4.06
C THR A 213 20.59 -20.81 -4.79
N GLU A 214 21.03 -20.62 -6.04
CA GLU A 214 21.78 -21.64 -6.81
C GLU A 214 23.20 -21.86 -6.26
N GLN A 215 23.78 -20.89 -5.54
CA GLN A 215 25.14 -20.97 -4.98
C GLN A 215 25.19 -21.54 -3.56
N VAL A 216 24.04 -21.71 -2.88
CA VAL A 216 23.97 -22.35 -1.56
C VAL A 216 23.76 -23.84 -1.76
N PRO A 217 24.76 -24.72 -1.49
CA PRO A 217 24.54 -26.16 -1.47
C PRO A 217 23.46 -26.47 -0.43
N SER A 218 22.56 -27.39 -0.76
CA SER A 218 21.49 -27.87 0.12
C SER A 218 22.07 -28.70 1.29
N ASP A 219 22.82 -28.07 2.18
CA ASP A 219 23.24 -28.66 3.44
C ASP A 219 22.31 -28.20 4.56
N THR A 220 21.53 -29.17 4.96
CA THR A 220 20.57 -29.22 6.04
C THR A 220 21.13 -28.74 7.38
N ASN A 221 20.25 -28.07 8.15
CA ASN A 221 20.35 -27.81 9.59
C ASN A 221 21.37 -26.76 10.06
N SER A 222 21.01 -25.52 9.95
CA SER A 222 21.41 -24.58 11.01
C SER A 222 20.29 -23.57 11.27
N SER A 223 19.71 -23.66 12.44
CA SER A 223 18.86 -22.64 13.04
C SER A 223 19.69 -21.36 13.22
N VAL A 224 19.57 -20.46 12.27
CA VAL A 224 20.15 -19.11 12.40
C VAL A 224 19.25 -18.30 13.32
N PRO A 225 19.77 -17.71 14.41
CA PRO A 225 19.00 -16.83 15.26
C PRO A 225 18.60 -15.57 14.48
N ARG A 226 17.32 -15.29 14.38
CA ARG A 226 16.74 -14.13 13.67
C ARG A 226 16.78 -12.83 14.48
N TYR A 227 17.72 -12.66 15.37
CA TYR A 227 17.89 -11.42 16.11
C TYR A 227 19.35 -10.98 16.05
N ILE A 228 19.60 -9.89 15.34
CA ILE A 228 20.67 -8.97 15.67
C ILE A 228 19.96 -7.89 16.50
N GLY A 229 20.06 -8.02 17.83
CA GLY A 229 19.60 -7.03 18.78
C GLY A 229 20.55 -5.84 18.80
#